data_ff434f9cbadf8e126572a78ea2ac5381
#
_entry.id   ff434f9cbadf8e126572a78ea2ac5381
#
_cell.length_a   1.000
_cell.length_b   1.000
_cell.length_c   1.000
_cell.angle_alpha   90.00
_cell.angle_beta   90.00
_cell.angle_gamma   90.00
#
_symmetry.space_group_name_H-M   'P 1'
#
loop_
_entity.id
_entity.type
_entity.pdbx_description
1 polymer ?
#
loop_
_entity_poly.entity_id
_entity_poly.type
_entity_poly.pdbx_seq_one_letter_code
_entity_poly.pdbx_strand_id
1 'polypeptide(L)'
;MRLAEKNRAQVIDLLCERLAFERATSRLYDRVLAAVRSSADARTHELLPAFEKHRDEETEITRWLEGRIRELGGDERTETDLSRLVTRESRGIDEVAENDSADITHLLHALLAVEGVDTAGWDLLVHLADAAGDGRAKHELERCLRQERQHLAFVRDAIQRLAIRSLFGEGYAEEHAMDLAANVPP
;
A
#
# COMPACT_ATOMS: atom_id res chain seq x y z
N MET A 1 19.08 -0.84 15.17
CA MET A 1 17.87 -1.62 15.54
C MET A 1 18.27 -2.77 16.44
N ARG A 2 17.78 -2.83 17.68
CA ARG A 2 17.94 -3.98 18.59
C ARG A 2 17.38 -5.26 18.00
N LEU A 3 16.29 -5.14 17.27
CA LEU A 3 15.68 -6.22 16.48
C LEU A 3 16.73 -6.98 15.63
N ALA A 4 17.72 -6.27 15.09
CA ALA A 4 18.75 -6.85 14.23
C ALA A 4 20.00 -7.38 14.96
N GLU A 5 20.13 -7.16 16.27
CA GLU A 5 21.38 -7.51 17.00
C GLU A 5 21.75 -8.99 16.92
N LYS A 6 20.76 -9.88 17.00
CA LYS A 6 20.96 -11.34 16.95
C LYS A 6 20.63 -11.99 15.61
N ASN A 7 19.81 -11.34 14.80
CA ASN A 7 19.22 -11.93 13.60
C ASN A 7 19.28 -10.97 12.41
N ARG A 8 20.43 -10.27 12.25
CA ARG A 8 20.57 -9.20 11.25
C ARG A 8 20.20 -9.62 9.83
N ALA A 9 20.61 -10.83 9.42
CA ALA A 9 20.31 -11.31 8.07
C ALA A 9 18.81 -11.49 7.83
N GLN A 10 18.09 -12.05 8.81
CA GLN A 10 16.65 -12.22 8.73
C GLN A 10 15.90 -10.88 8.75
N VAL A 11 16.39 -9.91 9.52
CA VAL A 11 15.79 -8.56 9.54
C VAL A 11 16.00 -7.87 8.18
N ILE A 12 17.20 -8.00 7.59
CA ILE A 12 17.45 -7.48 6.24
C ILE A 12 16.53 -8.15 5.22
N ASP A 13 16.33 -9.46 5.29
CA ASP A 13 15.45 -10.21 4.39
C ASP A 13 13.99 -9.72 4.48
N LEU A 14 13.48 -9.52 5.69
CA LEU A 14 12.14 -8.93 5.93
C LEU A 14 12.01 -7.50 5.39
N LEU A 15 13.05 -6.67 5.57
CA LEU A 15 13.04 -5.31 5.02
C LEU A 15 13.15 -5.30 3.48
N CYS A 16 13.90 -6.23 2.89
CA CYS A 16 13.97 -6.40 1.43
C CYS A 16 12.63 -6.91 0.86
N GLU A 17 11.93 -7.76 1.60
CA GLU A 17 10.59 -8.20 1.27
C GLU A 17 9.63 -7.01 1.22
N ARG A 18 9.59 -6.18 2.28
CA ARG A 18 8.78 -4.96 2.27
C ARG A 18 9.18 -4.01 1.13
N LEU A 19 10.47 -3.79 0.92
CA LEU A 19 10.95 -2.93 -0.16
C LEU A 19 10.49 -3.41 -1.55
N ALA A 20 10.47 -4.71 -1.79
CA ALA A 20 9.97 -5.28 -3.04
C ALA A 20 8.47 -5.01 -3.20
N PHE A 21 7.72 -5.11 -2.09
CA PHE A 21 6.29 -4.85 -2.05
C PHE A 21 5.96 -3.38 -2.34
N GLU A 22 6.59 -2.44 -1.62
CA GLU A 22 6.44 -0.99 -1.82
C GLU A 22 6.73 -0.55 -3.27
N ARG A 23 7.77 -1.13 -3.87
CA ARG A 23 8.09 -0.88 -5.28
C ARG A 23 7.01 -1.38 -6.24
N ALA A 24 6.35 -2.50 -5.93
CA ALA A 24 5.23 -3.01 -6.71
C ALA A 24 3.99 -2.11 -6.53
N THR A 25 3.69 -1.74 -5.28
CA THR A 25 2.59 -0.85 -4.92
C THR A 25 2.72 0.52 -5.60
N SER A 26 3.91 1.12 -5.56
CA SER A 26 4.18 2.40 -6.24
C SER A 26 3.89 2.35 -7.75
N ARG A 27 4.24 1.25 -8.45
CA ARG A 27 3.89 1.08 -9.87
C ARG A 27 2.39 1.00 -10.10
N LEU A 28 1.67 0.32 -9.21
CA LEU A 28 0.22 0.22 -9.30
C LEU A 28 -0.45 1.58 -9.05
N TYR A 29 0.04 2.38 -8.09
CA TYR A 29 -0.40 3.77 -7.91
C TYR A 29 -0.20 4.61 -9.17
N ASP A 30 0.95 4.49 -9.85
CA ASP A 30 1.20 5.20 -11.11
C ASP A 30 0.17 4.82 -12.18
N ARG A 31 -0.26 3.54 -12.25
CA ARG A 31 -1.31 3.08 -13.17
C ARG A 31 -2.70 3.61 -12.78
N VAL A 32 -3.02 3.59 -11.49
CA VAL A 32 -4.28 4.17 -10.97
C VAL A 32 -4.35 5.66 -11.29
N LEU A 33 -3.29 6.40 -11.04
CA LEU A 33 -3.20 7.84 -11.33
C LEU A 33 -3.39 8.12 -12.83
N ALA A 34 -2.78 7.32 -13.71
CA ALA A 34 -2.98 7.43 -15.15
C ALA A 34 -4.44 7.18 -15.54
N ALA A 35 -5.08 6.15 -15.00
CA ALA A 35 -6.48 5.83 -15.24
C ALA A 35 -7.43 6.92 -14.73
N VAL A 36 -7.19 7.44 -13.52
CA VAL A 36 -7.97 8.55 -12.95
C VAL A 36 -7.88 9.80 -13.83
N ARG A 37 -6.66 10.16 -14.26
CA ARG A 37 -6.46 11.36 -15.13
C ARG A 37 -7.09 11.23 -16.51
N SER A 38 -7.19 10.01 -17.05
CA SER A 38 -7.80 9.74 -18.36
C SER A 38 -9.31 9.47 -18.30
N SER A 39 -9.89 9.37 -17.10
CA SER A 39 -11.31 9.10 -16.93
C SER A 39 -12.18 10.20 -17.54
N ALA A 40 -13.26 9.81 -18.23
CA ALA A 40 -14.29 10.74 -18.71
C ALA A 40 -15.22 11.21 -17.58
N ASP A 41 -15.23 10.51 -16.43
CA ASP A 41 -16.03 10.88 -15.26
C ASP A 41 -15.28 11.87 -14.38
N ALA A 42 -15.77 13.12 -14.34
CA ALA A 42 -15.17 14.20 -13.56
C ALA A 42 -15.06 13.88 -12.04
N ARG A 43 -15.95 13.03 -11.51
CA ARG A 43 -15.94 12.63 -10.10
C ARG A 43 -14.81 11.66 -9.76
N THR A 44 -14.39 10.86 -10.74
CA THR A 44 -13.19 10.06 -10.61
C THR A 44 -11.97 10.96 -10.35
N HIS A 45 -11.94 12.17 -10.94
CA HIS A 45 -10.87 13.15 -10.72
C HIS A 45 -10.83 13.70 -9.29
N GLU A 46 -11.92 13.64 -8.51
CA GLU A 46 -11.95 14.03 -7.11
C GLU A 46 -11.03 13.14 -6.24
N LEU A 47 -10.74 11.94 -6.70
CA LEU A 47 -9.82 11.01 -6.03
C LEU A 47 -8.34 11.36 -6.25
N LEU A 48 -8.03 12.18 -7.27
CA LEU A 48 -6.66 12.44 -7.70
C LEU A 48 -5.75 12.97 -6.59
N PRO A 49 -6.13 14.00 -5.80
CA PRO A 49 -5.24 14.55 -4.77
C PRO A 49 -4.85 13.53 -3.70
N ALA A 50 -5.77 12.64 -3.34
CA ALA A 50 -5.51 11.60 -2.35
C ALA A 50 -4.58 10.52 -2.90
N PHE A 51 -4.80 10.06 -4.16
CA PHE A 51 -3.90 9.09 -4.79
C PHE A 51 -2.50 9.66 -5.02
N GLU A 52 -2.37 10.94 -5.39
CA GLU A 52 -1.07 11.61 -5.51
C GLU A 52 -0.34 11.64 -4.17
N LYS A 53 -1.05 12.01 -3.08
CA LYS A 53 -0.50 12.01 -1.73
C LYS A 53 -0.02 10.61 -1.32
N HIS A 54 -0.85 9.58 -1.48
CA HIS A 54 -0.48 8.21 -1.10
C HIS A 54 0.73 7.71 -1.89
N ARG A 55 0.76 7.95 -3.19
CA ARG A 55 1.89 7.59 -4.05
C ARG A 55 3.19 8.27 -3.61
N ASP A 56 3.14 9.51 -3.13
CA ASP A 56 4.30 10.21 -2.59
C ASP A 56 4.73 9.61 -1.25
N GLU A 57 3.79 9.23 -0.39
CA GLU A 57 4.04 8.53 0.87
C GLU A 57 4.71 7.17 0.63
N GLU A 58 4.27 6.36 -0.35
CA GLU A 58 4.93 5.13 -0.82
C GLU A 58 6.39 5.36 -1.20
N THR A 59 6.65 6.48 -1.91
CA THR A 59 8.00 6.85 -2.30
C THR A 59 8.88 7.17 -1.08
N GLU A 60 8.33 7.82 -0.07
CA GLU A 60 9.04 8.13 1.18
C GLU A 60 9.33 6.86 1.97
N ILE A 61 8.38 5.94 2.07
CA ILE A 61 8.55 4.64 2.73
C ILE A 61 9.63 3.82 2.02
N THR A 62 9.59 3.75 0.69
CA THR A 62 10.62 3.08 -0.12
C THR A 62 12.02 3.62 0.20
N ARG A 63 12.21 4.94 0.22
CA ARG A 63 13.51 5.56 0.56
C ARG A 63 13.94 5.27 1.99
N TRP A 64 12.99 5.25 2.91
CA TRP A 64 13.26 4.91 4.31
C TRP A 64 13.75 3.45 4.44
N LEU A 65 13.09 2.49 3.78
CA LEU A 65 13.50 1.08 3.74
C LEU A 65 14.90 0.91 3.16
N GLU A 66 15.19 1.53 2.02
CA GLU A 66 16.52 1.52 1.41
C GLU A 66 17.59 2.03 2.37
N GLY A 67 17.30 3.12 3.09
CA GLY A 67 18.19 3.66 4.11
C GLY A 67 18.43 2.66 5.26
N ARG A 68 17.38 2.01 5.75
CA ARG A 68 17.47 1.03 6.85
C ARG A 68 18.23 -0.23 6.46
N ILE A 69 18.02 -0.74 5.25
CA ILE A 69 18.77 -1.89 4.72
C ILE A 69 20.26 -1.57 4.67
N ARG A 70 20.65 -0.40 4.14
CA ARG A 70 22.05 0.05 4.08
C ARG A 70 22.67 0.24 5.46
N GLU A 71 21.96 0.85 6.40
CA GLU A 71 22.40 1.03 7.80
C GLU A 71 22.69 -0.32 8.51
N LEU A 72 21.94 -1.37 8.13
CA LEU A 72 22.17 -2.73 8.61
C LEU A 72 23.28 -3.45 7.85
N GLY A 73 23.91 -2.82 6.86
CA GLY A 73 24.97 -3.40 6.05
C GLY A 73 24.46 -4.35 4.96
N GLY A 74 23.17 -4.25 4.59
CA GLY A 74 22.58 -4.89 3.42
C GLY A 74 22.73 -4.05 2.16
N ASP A 75 22.36 -4.65 1.02
CA ASP A 75 22.24 -3.96 -0.26
C ASP A 75 20.77 -4.04 -0.71
N GLU A 76 20.14 -2.90 -0.85
CA GLU A 76 18.73 -2.74 -1.26
C GLU A 76 18.41 -3.23 -2.67
N ARG A 77 19.43 -3.66 -3.42
CA ARG A 77 19.29 -4.26 -4.75
C ARG A 77 19.38 -5.79 -4.72
N THR A 78 19.77 -6.35 -3.58
CA THR A 78 19.90 -7.80 -3.46
C THR A 78 18.53 -8.46 -3.43
N GLU A 79 18.30 -9.39 -4.34
CA GLU A 79 17.14 -10.27 -4.27
C GLU A 79 17.34 -11.30 -3.16
N THR A 80 16.52 -11.22 -2.13
CA THR A 80 16.47 -12.19 -1.03
C THR A 80 15.41 -13.27 -1.31
N ASP A 81 15.32 -14.28 -0.46
CA ASP A 81 14.31 -15.33 -0.61
C ASP A 81 12.89 -14.77 -0.48
N LEU A 82 12.66 -13.89 0.50
CA LEU A 82 11.36 -13.26 0.71
C LEU A 82 11.03 -12.25 -0.40
N SER A 83 11.99 -11.42 -0.84
CA SER A 83 11.72 -10.48 -1.93
C SER A 83 11.40 -11.18 -3.26
N ARG A 84 12.00 -12.36 -3.53
CA ARG A 84 11.62 -13.20 -4.66
C ARG A 84 10.22 -13.79 -4.55
N LEU A 85 9.79 -14.13 -3.31
CA LEU A 85 8.42 -14.58 -3.07
C LEU A 85 7.43 -13.47 -3.42
N VAL A 86 7.63 -12.27 -2.90
CA VAL A 86 6.81 -11.08 -3.22
C VAL A 86 6.73 -10.82 -4.72
N THR A 87 7.87 -10.89 -5.44
CA THR A 87 7.89 -10.71 -6.89
C THR A 87 7.00 -11.74 -7.60
N ARG A 88 6.86 -12.94 -7.06
CA ARG A 88 5.95 -13.97 -7.63
C ARG A 88 4.50 -13.71 -7.27
N GLU A 89 4.23 -13.30 -6.03
CA GLU A 89 2.88 -12.98 -5.54
C GLU A 89 2.31 -11.76 -6.28
N SER A 90 3.14 -10.76 -6.55
CA SER A 90 2.74 -9.53 -7.26
C SER A 90 2.42 -9.74 -8.74
N ARG A 91 2.82 -10.86 -9.37
CA ARG A 91 2.60 -11.08 -10.82
C ARG A 91 1.14 -10.95 -11.24
N GLY A 92 0.21 -11.53 -10.49
CA GLY A 92 -1.21 -11.43 -10.81
C GLY A 92 -1.73 -10.00 -10.71
N ILE A 93 -1.17 -9.20 -9.82
CA ILE A 93 -1.47 -7.78 -9.66
C ILE A 93 -0.88 -6.98 -10.80
N ASP A 94 0.39 -7.26 -11.17
CA ASP A 94 1.05 -6.63 -12.32
C ASP A 94 0.29 -6.95 -13.62
N GLU A 95 -0.17 -8.20 -13.82
CA GLU A 95 -0.98 -8.61 -14.98
C GLU A 95 -2.30 -7.83 -15.06
N VAL A 96 -2.96 -7.57 -13.95
CA VAL A 96 -4.16 -6.70 -13.93
C VAL A 96 -3.79 -5.26 -14.25
N ALA A 97 -2.71 -4.74 -13.67
CA ALA A 97 -2.27 -3.37 -13.90
C ALA A 97 -1.78 -3.12 -15.32
N GLU A 98 -1.18 -4.12 -15.98
CA GLU A 98 -0.68 -4.05 -17.36
C GLU A 98 -1.76 -4.32 -18.41
N ASN A 99 -2.95 -4.79 -18.01
CA ASN A 99 -4.05 -5.05 -18.92
C ASN A 99 -4.64 -3.73 -19.44
N ASP A 100 -4.49 -3.47 -20.74
CA ASP A 100 -5.03 -2.27 -21.41
C ASP A 100 -6.55 -2.13 -21.31
N SER A 101 -7.25 -3.23 -21.03
CA SER A 101 -8.72 -3.24 -20.84
C SER A 101 -9.13 -3.01 -19.37
N ALA A 102 -8.17 -2.90 -18.45
CA ALA A 102 -8.48 -2.66 -17.05
C ALA A 102 -9.01 -1.24 -16.85
N ASP A 103 -10.23 -1.14 -16.36
CA ASP A 103 -10.83 0.11 -15.93
C ASP A 103 -10.37 0.48 -14.50
N ILE A 104 -10.77 1.65 -14.03
CA ILE A 104 -10.42 2.14 -12.70
C ILE A 104 -10.87 1.18 -11.59
N THR A 105 -12.00 0.49 -11.75
CA THR A 105 -12.52 -0.44 -10.75
C THR A 105 -11.63 -1.67 -10.60
N HIS A 106 -11.12 -2.21 -11.72
CA HIS A 106 -10.16 -3.32 -11.70
C HIS A 106 -8.85 -2.92 -11.01
N LEU A 107 -8.33 -1.73 -11.35
CA LEU A 107 -7.10 -1.21 -10.74
C LEU A 107 -7.25 -0.96 -9.25
N LEU A 108 -8.37 -0.39 -8.82
CA LEU A 108 -8.65 -0.17 -7.38
C LEU A 108 -8.83 -1.49 -6.64
N HIS A 109 -9.42 -2.52 -7.26
CA HIS A 109 -9.52 -3.84 -6.65
C HIS A 109 -8.14 -4.48 -6.46
N ALA A 110 -7.26 -4.37 -7.45
CA ALA A 110 -5.87 -4.81 -7.33
C ALA A 110 -5.14 -4.03 -6.21
N LEU A 111 -5.33 -2.71 -6.15
CA LEU A 111 -4.75 -1.87 -5.11
C LEU A 111 -5.26 -2.24 -3.72
N LEU A 112 -6.57 -2.53 -3.56
CA LEU A 112 -7.13 -3.00 -2.28
C LEU A 112 -6.45 -4.28 -1.78
N ALA A 113 -6.18 -5.22 -2.69
CA ALA A 113 -5.51 -6.47 -2.34
C ALA A 113 -4.06 -6.22 -1.89
N VAL A 114 -3.35 -5.33 -2.58
CA VAL A 114 -1.97 -4.93 -2.24
C VAL A 114 -1.93 -4.26 -0.88
N GLU A 115 -2.73 -3.22 -0.66
CA GLU A 115 -2.78 -2.48 0.61
C GLU A 115 -3.12 -3.37 1.81
N GLY A 116 -4.01 -4.37 1.60
CA GLY A 116 -4.35 -5.32 2.65
C GLY A 116 -3.17 -6.21 3.06
N VAL A 117 -2.40 -6.70 2.10
CA VAL A 117 -1.19 -7.51 2.36
C VAL A 117 -0.09 -6.65 2.96
N ASP A 118 0.07 -5.42 2.46
CA ASP A 118 1.10 -4.50 2.93
C ASP A 118 0.88 -4.09 4.38
N THR A 119 -0.34 -3.68 4.73
CA THR A 119 -0.73 -3.40 6.12
C THR A 119 -0.37 -4.58 7.05
N ALA A 120 -0.63 -5.82 6.64
CA ALA A 120 -0.31 -7.01 7.43
C ALA A 120 1.21 -7.20 7.60
N GLY A 121 2.00 -6.92 6.56
CA GLY A 121 3.46 -7.00 6.62
C GLY A 121 4.08 -5.96 7.56
N TRP A 122 3.60 -4.72 7.53
CA TRP A 122 4.02 -3.68 8.46
C TRP A 122 3.62 -4.00 9.91
N ASP A 123 2.42 -4.54 10.12
CA ASP A 123 1.97 -4.98 11.45
C ASP A 123 2.89 -6.06 12.02
N LEU A 124 3.31 -7.03 11.21
CA LEU A 124 4.28 -8.04 11.60
C LEU A 124 5.61 -7.42 12.05
N LEU A 125 6.14 -6.45 11.31
CA LEU A 125 7.40 -5.78 11.67
C LEU A 125 7.28 -5.01 13.00
N VAL A 126 6.15 -4.35 13.25
CA VAL A 126 5.86 -3.69 14.54
C VAL A 126 5.87 -4.69 15.68
N HIS A 127 5.19 -5.84 15.53
CA HIS A 127 5.16 -6.90 16.54
C HIS A 127 6.55 -7.49 16.81
N LEU A 128 7.38 -7.68 15.78
CA LEU A 128 8.75 -8.17 15.94
C LEU A 128 9.63 -7.16 16.69
N ALA A 129 9.48 -5.86 16.42
CA ALA A 129 10.22 -4.82 17.13
C ALA A 129 9.79 -4.74 18.60
N ASP A 130 8.51 -4.90 18.90
CA ASP A 130 7.97 -4.96 20.26
C ASP A 130 8.53 -6.16 21.03
N ALA A 131 8.47 -7.34 20.44
CA ALA A 131 9.01 -8.58 21.01
C ALA A 131 10.52 -8.50 21.27
N ALA A 132 11.26 -7.74 20.44
CA ALA A 132 12.69 -7.48 20.63
C ALA A 132 12.99 -6.40 21.69
N GLY A 133 11.98 -5.73 22.25
CA GLY A 133 12.13 -4.59 23.14
C GLY A 133 12.79 -3.37 22.45
N ASP A 134 12.67 -3.26 21.13
CA ASP A 134 13.22 -2.16 20.34
C ASP A 134 12.18 -1.05 20.16
N GLY A 135 11.95 -0.27 21.23
CA GLY A 135 10.95 0.80 21.24
C GLY A 135 11.18 1.86 20.17
N ARG A 136 12.45 2.11 19.77
CA ARG A 136 12.75 3.06 18.68
C ARG A 136 12.31 2.49 17.33
N ALA A 137 12.69 1.27 17.02
CA ALA A 137 12.28 0.61 15.77
C ALA A 137 10.76 0.48 15.72
N LYS A 138 10.11 0.07 16.83
CA LYS A 138 8.66 -0.01 16.93
C LYS A 138 7.99 1.31 16.53
N HIS A 139 8.42 2.42 17.12
CA HIS A 139 7.85 3.74 16.84
C HIS A 139 8.00 4.15 15.35
N GLU A 140 9.16 3.88 14.75
CA GLU A 140 9.41 4.16 13.34
C GLU A 140 8.52 3.30 12.42
N LEU A 141 8.39 2.00 12.72
CA LEU A 141 7.54 1.06 11.98
C LEU A 141 6.04 1.35 12.16
N GLU A 142 5.60 1.75 13.34
CA GLU A 142 4.22 2.17 13.61
C GLU A 142 3.82 3.40 12.78
N ARG A 143 4.77 4.28 12.44
CA ARG A 143 4.50 5.41 11.55
C ARG A 143 4.15 4.92 10.15
N CYS A 144 4.91 3.99 9.58
CA CYS A 144 4.61 3.38 8.29
C CYS A 144 3.26 2.64 8.34
N LEU A 145 3.06 1.78 9.33
CA LEU A 145 1.79 1.05 9.49
C LEU A 145 0.56 1.98 9.55
N ARG A 146 0.68 3.15 10.19
CA ARG A 146 -0.44 4.11 10.21
C ARG A 146 -0.73 4.70 8.82
N GLN A 147 0.30 4.95 8.01
CA GLN A 147 0.13 5.41 6.64
C GLN A 147 -0.58 4.34 5.81
N GLU A 148 -0.10 3.09 5.85
CA GLU A 148 -0.72 1.95 5.13
C GLU A 148 -2.20 1.72 5.52
N ARG A 149 -2.52 1.84 6.80
CA ARG A 149 -3.92 1.76 7.24
C ARG A 149 -4.80 2.88 6.66
N GLN A 150 -4.24 4.08 6.46
CA GLN A 150 -4.95 5.19 5.81
C GLN A 150 -5.12 4.93 4.31
N HIS A 151 -4.09 4.41 3.63
CA HIS A 151 -4.16 4.01 2.23
C HIS A 151 -5.25 2.95 2.02
N LEU A 152 -5.20 1.86 2.78
CA LEU A 152 -6.19 0.78 2.74
C LEU A 152 -7.62 1.30 2.97
N ALA A 153 -7.81 2.14 3.99
CA ALA A 153 -9.12 2.71 4.31
C ALA A 153 -9.64 3.57 3.16
N PHE A 154 -8.80 4.41 2.57
CA PHE A 154 -9.15 5.26 1.43
C PHE A 154 -9.51 4.45 0.19
N VAL A 155 -8.71 3.45 -0.19
CA VAL A 155 -8.96 2.61 -1.36
C VAL A 155 -10.27 1.85 -1.20
N ARG A 156 -10.53 1.31 0.01
CA ARG A 156 -11.80 0.64 0.32
C ARG A 156 -13.00 1.57 0.17
N ASP A 157 -12.91 2.79 0.71
CA ASP A 157 -13.95 3.80 0.58
C ASP A 157 -14.19 4.19 -0.89
N ALA A 158 -13.14 4.40 -1.67
CA ALA A 158 -13.23 4.71 -3.09
C ALA A 158 -13.97 3.61 -3.87
N ILE A 159 -13.65 2.34 -3.64
CA ILE A 159 -14.34 1.19 -4.26
C ILE A 159 -15.81 1.16 -3.86
N GLN A 160 -16.11 1.33 -2.57
CA GLN A 160 -17.49 1.32 -2.07
C GLN A 160 -18.33 2.43 -2.73
N ARG A 161 -17.81 3.65 -2.83
CA ARG A 161 -18.50 4.77 -3.50
C ARG A 161 -18.76 4.49 -4.98
N LEU A 162 -17.76 3.97 -5.70
CA LEU A 162 -17.92 3.61 -7.10
C LEU A 162 -18.94 2.49 -7.30
N ALA A 163 -18.90 1.46 -6.47
CA ALA A 163 -19.82 0.33 -6.52
C ALA A 163 -21.29 0.77 -6.24
N ILE A 164 -21.50 1.58 -5.19
CA ILE A 164 -22.83 2.09 -4.84
C ILE A 164 -23.37 2.95 -5.98
N ARG A 165 -22.55 3.82 -6.55
CA ARG A 165 -22.94 4.66 -7.67
C ARG A 165 -23.31 3.83 -8.91
N SER A 166 -22.52 2.80 -9.19
CA SER A 166 -22.78 1.89 -10.32
C SER A 166 -24.07 1.10 -10.16
N LEU A 167 -24.39 0.64 -8.95
CA LEU A 167 -25.54 -0.22 -8.68
C LEU A 167 -26.86 0.56 -8.49
N PHE A 168 -26.79 1.69 -7.80
CA PHE A 168 -28.00 2.41 -7.34
C PHE A 168 -28.19 3.78 -7.98
N GLY A 169 -27.23 4.25 -8.78
CA GLY A 169 -27.23 5.55 -9.43
C GLY A 169 -26.80 6.70 -8.52
N GLU A 170 -26.67 7.87 -9.14
CA GLU A 170 -26.10 9.08 -8.54
C GLU A 170 -26.88 9.59 -7.34
N GLY A 171 -28.19 9.73 -7.50
CA GLY A 171 -29.05 10.29 -6.42
C GLY A 171 -28.99 9.50 -5.12
N TYR A 172 -28.94 8.18 -5.22
CA TYR A 172 -28.80 7.33 -4.03
C TYR A 172 -27.44 7.53 -3.35
N ALA A 173 -26.37 7.63 -4.13
CA ALA A 173 -25.02 7.83 -3.60
C ALA A 173 -24.88 9.18 -2.86
N GLU A 174 -25.49 10.24 -3.36
CA GLU A 174 -25.49 11.56 -2.71
C GLU A 174 -26.28 11.58 -1.40
N GLU A 175 -27.47 10.97 -1.40
CA GLU A 175 -28.35 10.92 -0.23
C GLU A 175 -27.73 10.13 0.96
N HIS A 176 -26.91 9.11 0.65
CA HIS A 176 -26.32 8.21 1.65
C HIS A 176 -24.80 8.44 1.87
N ALA A 177 -24.21 9.45 1.25
CA ALA A 177 -22.78 9.74 1.39
C ALA A 177 -22.34 10.00 2.84
N MET A 178 -23.20 10.59 3.67
CA MET A 178 -22.90 10.84 5.08
C MET A 178 -22.94 9.57 5.94
N ASP A 179 -23.80 8.61 5.65
CA ASP A 179 -23.89 7.35 6.39
C ASP A 179 -22.70 6.43 6.11
N LEU A 180 -22.15 6.51 4.91
CA LEU A 180 -20.95 5.74 4.51
C LEU A 180 -19.69 6.24 5.22
N ALA A 181 -19.56 7.55 5.42
CA ALA A 181 -18.43 8.14 6.14
C ALA A 181 -18.46 7.82 7.64
N ALA A 182 -19.65 7.62 8.22
CA ALA A 182 -19.83 7.33 9.65
C ALA A 182 -19.49 5.87 10.03
N ASN A 183 -19.45 4.94 9.06
CA ASN A 183 -19.24 3.51 9.28
C ASN A 183 -17.79 3.03 9.06
N VAL A 184 -16.83 3.93 8.93
CA VAL A 184 -15.41 3.56 8.90
C VAL A 184 -14.94 3.34 10.34
N PRO A 185 -14.64 2.10 10.78
CA PRO A 185 -14.09 1.86 12.11
C PRO A 185 -12.71 2.54 12.24
N PRO A 186 -12.37 3.02 13.44
CA PRO A 186 -11.12 3.72 13.72
C PRO A 186 -9.87 2.86 13.50
#